data_210deb066790c991942fbce7c6d5f7f6
#
_entry.id   210deb066790c991942fbce7c6d5f7f6
#
_cell.length_a   1.000
_cell.length_b   1.000
_cell.length_c   1.000
_cell.angle_alpha   90.00
_cell.angle_beta   90.00
_cell.angle_gamma   90.00
#
_symmetry.space_group_name_H-M   'P 1'
#
loop_
_entity.id
_entity.type
_entity.pdbx_description
1 polymer ?
#
loop_
_entity_poly.entity_id
_entity_poly.type
_entity_poly.pdbx_seq_one_letter_code
_entity_poly.pdbx_strand_id
1 'polypeptide(L)'
;KNNRNDIVRRLYRKPNKGLIGVDISSTSVKVLELSMKSGRYWVESYALVPLPEGSVVEKNILNPEAVGDALARAINLANTQSNQAAFAIPTSMAITKTIEMDADMTSDEREVQIREDAEQYIPFPLDEASLDFEVLPDRLTNPNRVNVLLVATRLENIESRCEVIELAGLTPK
;
A
#
# COMPACT_ATOMS: atom_id res chain seq x y z
N LYS A 1 26.89 37.23 -8.32
CA LYS A 1 27.01 36.22 -9.39
C LYS A 1 26.58 34.89 -8.78
N ASN A 2 25.27 34.52 -8.81
CA ASN A 2 24.80 33.14 -8.69
C ASN A 2 23.26 33.08 -8.65
N ASN A 3 22.58 33.56 -9.68
CA ASN A 3 21.11 33.51 -9.66
C ASN A 3 20.51 32.93 -10.95
N ARG A 4 21.29 32.46 -11.90
CA ARG A 4 20.76 31.83 -13.14
C ARG A 4 20.64 30.31 -13.03
N ASN A 5 21.51 29.65 -12.24
CA ASN A 5 21.47 28.19 -12.11
C ASN A 5 20.35 27.69 -11.20
N ASP A 6 19.87 28.49 -10.24
CA ASP A 6 18.76 28.08 -9.36
C ASP A 6 17.38 28.16 -10.04
N ILE A 7 17.22 29.10 -10.98
CA ILE A 7 15.96 29.22 -11.74
C ILE A 7 15.82 28.05 -12.72
N VAL A 8 16.91 27.64 -13.37
CA VAL A 8 16.92 26.51 -14.29
C VAL A 8 16.66 25.19 -13.56
N ARG A 9 17.22 24.99 -12.36
CA ARG A 9 16.92 23.81 -11.52
C ARG A 9 15.47 23.75 -11.05
N ARG A 10 14.80 24.88 -10.86
CA ARG A 10 13.36 24.93 -10.51
C ARG A 10 12.46 24.57 -11.69
N LEU A 11 12.86 24.88 -12.91
CA LEU A 11 12.09 24.56 -14.13
C LEU A 11 12.21 23.09 -14.55
N TYR A 12 13.27 22.38 -14.11
CA TYR A 12 13.49 20.95 -14.41
C TYR A 12 13.28 20.03 -13.20
N ARG A 13 12.67 20.54 -12.12
CA ARG A 13 12.19 19.63 -11.09
C ARG A 13 11.07 18.80 -11.73
N LYS A 14 11.39 17.55 -12.12
CA LYS A 14 10.35 16.58 -12.49
C LYS A 14 9.27 16.66 -11.42
N PRO A 15 8.00 16.89 -11.78
CA PRO A 15 6.94 16.84 -10.80
C PRO A 15 7.12 15.52 -10.06
N ASN A 16 7.12 15.58 -8.72
CA ASN A 16 7.13 14.36 -7.91
C ASN A 16 5.88 13.62 -8.38
N LYS A 17 6.07 12.56 -9.17
CA LYS A 17 4.93 11.80 -9.71
C LYS A 17 4.19 11.30 -8.47
N GLY A 18 2.94 11.72 -8.34
CA GLY A 18 2.09 11.34 -7.22
C GLY A 18 1.98 9.81 -7.12
N LEU A 19 1.51 9.33 -6.00
CA LEU A 19 1.14 7.94 -5.81
C LEU A 19 -0.37 7.82 -6.08
N ILE A 20 -0.76 6.85 -6.92
CA ILE A 20 -2.17 6.55 -7.18
C ILE A 20 -2.65 5.57 -6.11
N GLY A 21 -3.70 5.95 -5.38
CA GLY A 21 -4.44 5.01 -4.55
C GLY A 21 -5.39 4.18 -5.42
N VAL A 22 -5.35 2.86 -5.28
CA VAL A 22 -6.22 1.91 -6.00
C VAL A 22 -7.09 1.16 -4.98
N ASP A 23 -8.42 1.23 -5.18
CA ASP A 23 -9.40 0.46 -4.44
C ASP A 23 -10.10 -0.52 -5.38
N ILE A 24 -10.01 -1.82 -5.05
CA ILE A 24 -10.61 -2.92 -5.81
C ILE A 24 -11.73 -3.50 -4.96
N SER A 25 -12.97 -3.35 -5.42
CA SER A 25 -14.17 -3.93 -4.82
C SER A 25 -14.75 -5.05 -5.69
N SER A 26 -15.80 -5.71 -5.24
CA SER A 26 -16.47 -6.75 -6.04
C SER A 26 -17.15 -6.24 -7.31
N THR A 27 -17.40 -4.93 -7.40
CA THR A 27 -18.17 -4.33 -8.49
C THR A 27 -17.44 -3.27 -9.28
N SER A 28 -16.32 -2.75 -8.78
CA SER A 28 -15.60 -1.63 -9.41
C SER A 28 -14.16 -1.51 -8.96
N VAL A 29 -13.34 -0.95 -9.84
CA VAL A 29 -12.03 -0.38 -9.52
C VAL A 29 -12.17 1.12 -9.42
N LYS A 30 -11.56 1.71 -8.39
CA LYS A 30 -11.47 3.15 -8.19
C LYS A 30 -10.01 3.56 -8.10
N VAL A 31 -9.70 4.70 -8.65
CA VAL A 31 -8.37 5.32 -8.57
C VAL A 31 -8.49 6.75 -8.08
N LEU A 32 -7.52 7.16 -7.28
CA LEU A 32 -7.45 8.51 -6.73
C LEU A 32 -5.99 8.96 -6.65
N GLU A 33 -5.69 10.11 -7.19
CA GLU A 33 -4.41 10.79 -7.04
C GLU A 33 -4.59 12.07 -6.22
N LEU A 34 -3.78 12.21 -5.18
CA LEU A 34 -3.79 13.36 -4.30
C LEU A 34 -2.46 14.10 -4.34
N SER A 35 -2.49 15.40 -4.22
CA SER A 35 -1.34 16.23 -3.90
C SER A 35 -1.55 16.99 -2.61
N MET A 36 -0.46 17.40 -1.98
CA MET A 36 -0.50 18.29 -0.81
C MET A 36 0.02 19.68 -1.20
N LYS A 37 -0.84 20.70 -1.06
CA LYS A 37 -0.49 22.10 -1.32
C LYS A 37 -0.88 22.94 -0.11
N SER A 38 0.09 23.63 0.47
CA SER A 38 -0.11 24.49 1.65
C SER A 38 -0.81 23.77 2.83
N GLY A 39 -0.43 22.50 3.09
CA GLY A 39 -0.97 21.69 4.19
C GLY A 39 -2.39 21.15 3.96
N ARG A 40 -2.90 21.22 2.73
CA ARG A 40 -4.22 20.68 2.35
C ARG A 40 -4.08 19.69 1.22
N TYR A 41 -4.89 18.62 1.27
CA TYR A 41 -4.99 17.66 0.17
C TYR A 41 -5.87 18.21 -0.96
N TRP A 42 -5.42 17.99 -2.18
CA TRP A 42 -6.14 18.31 -3.41
C TRP A 42 -6.28 17.04 -4.22
N VAL A 43 -7.48 16.83 -4.79
CA VAL A 43 -7.71 15.75 -5.75
C VAL A 43 -7.15 16.20 -7.08
N GLU A 44 -6.12 15.53 -7.57
CA GLU A 44 -5.52 15.79 -8.88
C GLU A 44 -6.25 15.01 -9.98
N SER A 45 -6.56 13.72 -9.71
CA SER A 45 -7.33 12.90 -10.62
C SER A 45 -8.09 11.81 -9.88
N TYR A 46 -9.19 11.35 -10.48
CA TYR A 46 -9.94 10.19 -9.99
C TYR A 46 -10.71 9.54 -11.14
N ALA A 47 -10.98 8.25 -11.01
CA ALA A 47 -11.91 7.54 -11.86
C ALA A 47 -12.52 6.33 -11.14
N LEU A 48 -13.66 5.87 -11.65
CA LEU A 48 -14.33 4.64 -11.25
C LEU A 48 -14.71 3.88 -12.52
N VAL A 49 -14.35 2.59 -12.56
CA VAL A 49 -14.70 1.69 -13.67
C VAL A 49 -15.36 0.44 -13.11
N PRO A 50 -16.56 0.07 -13.60
CA PRO A 50 -17.20 -1.19 -13.21
C PRO A 50 -16.37 -2.40 -13.61
N LEU A 51 -16.45 -3.45 -12.76
CA LEU A 51 -15.88 -4.76 -13.05
C LEU A 51 -16.93 -5.69 -13.66
N PRO A 52 -16.51 -6.63 -14.52
CA PRO A 52 -17.37 -7.75 -14.89
C PRO A 52 -17.77 -8.58 -13.65
N GLU A 53 -18.99 -9.12 -13.68
CA GLU A 53 -19.48 -9.96 -12.60
C GLU A 53 -18.56 -11.17 -12.40
N GLY A 54 -18.31 -11.53 -11.12
CA GLY A 54 -17.46 -12.66 -10.77
C GLY A 54 -15.95 -12.42 -10.86
N SER A 55 -15.48 -11.24 -11.32
CA SER A 55 -14.04 -10.93 -11.36
C SER A 55 -13.41 -10.85 -9.97
N VAL A 56 -14.18 -10.39 -8.98
CA VAL A 56 -13.78 -10.33 -7.57
C VAL A 56 -14.94 -10.89 -6.72
N VAL A 57 -14.67 -11.98 -6.00
CA VAL A 57 -15.66 -12.64 -5.13
C VAL A 57 -15.09 -12.74 -3.72
N GLU A 58 -15.87 -12.32 -2.73
CA GLU A 58 -15.45 -12.32 -1.31
C GLU A 58 -14.06 -11.67 -1.10
N LYS A 59 -13.80 -10.59 -1.84
CA LYS A 59 -12.54 -9.83 -1.84
C LYS A 59 -11.33 -10.56 -2.49
N ASN A 60 -11.50 -11.79 -2.97
CA ASN A 60 -10.50 -12.51 -3.75
C ASN A 60 -10.62 -12.13 -5.22
N ILE A 61 -9.51 -11.84 -5.86
CA ILE A 61 -9.43 -11.56 -7.30
C ILE A 61 -9.42 -12.90 -8.02
N LEU A 62 -10.49 -13.23 -8.73
CA LEU A 62 -10.63 -14.49 -9.48
C LEU A 62 -10.25 -14.34 -10.95
N ASN A 63 -10.28 -13.11 -11.47
CA ASN A 63 -9.90 -12.80 -12.86
C ASN A 63 -9.00 -11.57 -12.90
N PRO A 64 -7.67 -11.76 -12.69
CA PRO A 64 -6.70 -10.66 -12.67
C PRO A 64 -6.68 -9.83 -13.97
N GLU A 65 -6.84 -10.48 -15.12
CA GLU A 65 -6.82 -9.81 -16.42
C GLU A 65 -8.01 -8.83 -16.56
N ALA A 66 -9.23 -9.28 -16.19
CA ALA A 66 -10.41 -8.41 -16.26
C ALA A 66 -10.31 -7.22 -15.29
N VAL A 67 -9.71 -7.44 -14.11
CA VAL A 67 -9.48 -6.37 -13.13
C VAL A 67 -8.36 -5.43 -13.59
N GLY A 68 -7.28 -5.97 -14.15
CA GLY A 68 -6.17 -5.20 -14.74
C GLY A 68 -6.63 -4.32 -15.91
N ASP A 69 -7.44 -4.87 -16.82
CA ASP A 69 -8.05 -4.11 -17.92
C ASP A 69 -8.96 -2.97 -17.41
N ALA A 70 -9.76 -3.24 -16.38
CA ALA A 70 -10.60 -2.22 -15.77
C ALA A 70 -9.75 -1.12 -15.10
N LEU A 71 -8.66 -1.50 -14.42
CA LEU A 71 -7.71 -0.56 -13.83
C LEU A 71 -7.01 0.28 -14.91
N ALA A 72 -6.55 -0.33 -16.01
CA ALA A 72 -5.95 0.40 -17.12
C ALA A 72 -6.93 1.43 -17.72
N ARG A 73 -8.21 1.06 -17.88
CA ARG A 73 -9.26 2.02 -18.29
C ARG A 73 -9.45 3.13 -17.26
N ALA A 74 -9.43 2.83 -15.96
CA ALA A 74 -9.56 3.83 -14.91
C ALA A 74 -8.39 4.83 -14.94
N ILE A 75 -7.16 4.36 -15.12
CA ILE A 75 -5.96 5.20 -15.27
C ILE A 75 -6.08 6.14 -16.47
N ASN A 76 -6.52 5.61 -17.61
CA ASN A 76 -6.73 6.43 -18.81
C ASN A 76 -7.82 7.48 -18.60
N LEU A 77 -8.94 7.14 -17.95
CA LEU A 77 -10.01 8.08 -17.64
C LEU A 77 -9.58 9.15 -16.63
N ALA A 78 -8.79 8.78 -15.64
CA ALA A 78 -8.23 9.71 -14.66
C ALA A 78 -7.18 10.64 -15.28
N ASN A 79 -6.62 10.28 -16.44
CA ASN A 79 -5.58 11.05 -17.13
C ASN A 79 -4.38 11.39 -16.22
N THR A 80 -4.00 10.46 -15.34
CA THR A 80 -2.88 10.64 -14.42
C THR A 80 -1.55 10.46 -15.14
N GLN A 81 -0.52 11.13 -14.64
CA GLN A 81 0.86 10.98 -15.12
C GLN A 81 1.71 10.10 -14.17
N SER A 82 1.14 9.63 -13.07
CA SER A 82 1.83 8.72 -12.17
C SER A 82 1.87 7.31 -12.73
N ASN A 83 2.94 6.60 -12.47
CA ASN A 83 3.12 5.18 -12.79
C ASN A 83 3.31 4.31 -11.54
N GLN A 84 3.13 4.88 -10.35
CA GLN A 84 3.24 4.17 -9.08
C GLN A 84 1.88 4.11 -8.42
N ALA A 85 1.51 2.92 -7.94
CA ALA A 85 0.23 2.69 -7.29
C ALA A 85 0.38 2.03 -5.92
N ALA A 86 -0.46 2.44 -4.98
CA ALA A 86 -0.66 1.77 -3.71
C ALA A 86 -2.08 1.19 -3.67
N PHE A 87 -2.22 0.03 -3.06
CA PHE A 87 -3.49 -0.62 -2.83
C PHE A 87 -3.65 -1.01 -1.35
N ALA A 88 -4.87 -1.21 -0.92
CA ALA A 88 -5.16 -1.67 0.44
C ALA A 88 -5.55 -3.16 0.44
N ILE A 89 -5.04 -3.89 1.44
CA ILE A 89 -5.55 -5.22 1.77
C ILE A 89 -6.79 -5.05 2.64
N PRO A 90 -7.92 -5.71 2.31
CA PRO A 90 -9.10 -5.68 3.16
C PRO A 90 -8.79 -6.19 4.58
N THR A 91 -9.30 -5.53 5.60
CA THR A 91 -9.04 -5.89 7.00
C THR A 91 -9.45 -7.32 7.35
N SER A 92 -10.44 -7.89 6.65
CA SER A 92 -10.85 -9.30 6.82
C SER A 92 -9.84 -10.31 6.28
N MET A 93 -8.85 -9.86 5.48
CA MET A 93 -7.76 -10.67 4.93
C MET A 93 -6.45 -10.41 5.66
N ALA A 94 -6.43 -9.52 6.65
CA ALA A 94 -5.26 -9.20 7.44
C ALA A 94 -5.50 -9.54 8.91
N ILE A 95 -4.46 -10.03 9.56
CA ILE A 95 -4.39 -10.23 11.00
C ILE A 95 -3.60 -9.06 11.58
N THR A 96 -4.15 -8.45 12.62
CA THR A 96 -3.46 -7.38 13.34
C THR A 96 -3.30 -7.79 14.80
N LYS A 97 -2.11 -7.58 15.35
CA LYS A 97 -1.80 -7.81 16.76
C LYS A 97 -0.97 -6.64 17.30
N THR A 98 -1.23 -6.24 18.52
CA THR A 98 -0.32 -5.36 19.25
C THR A 98 0.47 -6.21 20.23
N ILE A 99 1.78 -6.16 20.14
CA ILE A 99 2.72 -6.88 20.99
C ILE A 99 3.63 -5.89 21.71
N GLU A 100 4.07 -6.22 22.92
CA GLU A 100 5.02 -5.39 23.65
C GLU A 100 6.45 -5.91 23.42
N MET A 101 7.35 -5.02 23.03
CA MET A 101 8.77 -5.31 22.79
C MET A 101 9.66 -4.34 23.57
N ASP A 102 10.94 -4.66 23.68
CA ASP A 102 11.89 -3.79 24.34
C ASP A 102 12.11 -2.50 23.53
N ALA A 103 12.13 -1.36 24.22
CA ALA A 103 12.29 -0.06 23.59
C ALA A 103 13.66 0.11 22.92
N ASP A 104 14.70 -0.49 23.50
CA ASP A 104 16.09 -0.35 23.03
C ASP A 104 16.43 -1.22 21.79
N MET A 105 15.52 -2.11 21.38
CA MET A 105 15.73 -2.90 20.17
C MET A 105 15.75 -2.03 18.91
N THR A 106 16.66 -2.33 18.01
CA THR A 106 16.67 -1.80 16.66
C THR A 106 15.52 -2.38 15.82
N SER A 107 15.24 -1.78 14.67
CA SER A 107 14.23 -2.30 13.72
C SER A 107 14.55 -3.72 13.28
N ASP A 108 15.83 -3.98 12.97
CA ASP A 108 16.29 -5.29 12.48
C ASP A 108 16.16 -6.38 13.57
N GLU A 109 16.49 -6.05 14.83
CA GLU A 109 16.32 -6.98 15.95
C GLU A 109 14.84 -7.30 16.20
N ARG A 110 13.96 -6.28 16.07
CA ARG A 110 12.50 -6.49 16.14
C ARG A 110 11.99 -7.39 15.02
N GLU A 111 12.46 -7.17 13.80
CA GLU A 111 12.06 -8.01 12.66
C GLU A 111 12.44 -9.47 12.88
N VAL A 112 13.66 -9.74 13.35
CA VAL A 112 14.12 -11.10 13.66
C VAL A 112 13.24 -11.74 14.74
N GLN A 113 13.02 -11.05 15.86
CA GLN A 113 12.19 -11.59 16.94
C GLN A 113 10.73 -11.80 16.52
N ILE A 114 10.14 -10.86 15.76
CA ILE A 114 8.79 -11.01 15.25
C ILE A 114 8.67 -12.25 14.35
N ARG A 115 9.66 -12.50 13.49
CA ARG A 115 9.68 -13.69 12.62
C ARG A 115 9.83 -14.99 13.41
N GLU A 116 10.67 -15.01 14.45
CA GLU A 116 10.83 -16.17 15.32
C GLU A 116 9.53 -16.50 16.10
N ASP A 117 8.81 -15.47 16.52
CA ASP A 117 7.60 -15.61 17.32
C ASP A 117 6.31 -15.65 16.46
N ALA A 118 6.42 -15.46 15.16
CA ALA A 118 5.26 -15.22 14.28
C ALA A 118 4.25 -16.37 14.28
N GLU A 119 4.67 -17.62 14.43
CA GLU A 119 3.79 -18.80 14.52
C GLU A 119 2.80 -18.72 15.70
N GLN A 120 3.11 -17.91 16.73
CA GLN A 120 2.21 -17.67 17.86
C GLN A 120 1.07 -16.70 17.50
N TYR A 121 1.25 -15.90 16.45
CA TYR A 121 0.36 -14.81 16.08
C TYR A 121 -0.44 -15.08 14.84
N ILE A 122 0.05 -15.92 13.91
CA ILE A 122 -0.57 -16.18 12.62
C ILE A 122 -0.92 -17.67 12.45
N PRO A 123 -2.10 -18.00 11.87
CA PRO A 123 -2.58 -19.37 11.74
C PRO A 123 -2.20 -20.03 10.41
N PHE A 124 -1.13 -19.58 9.74
CA PHE A 124 -0.65 -20.13 8.47
C PHE A 124 0.89 -20.09 8.42
N PRO A 125 1.54 -20.92 7.58
CA PRO A 125 2.98 -21.01 7.50
C PRO A 125 3.65 -19.66 7.16
N LEU A 126 4.85 -19.43 7.71
CA LEU A 126 5.60 -18.19 7.50
C LEU A 126 6.03 -17.96 6.06
N ASP A 127 6.28 -19.01 5.31
CA ASP A 127 6.62 -18.98 3.89
C ASP A 127 5.43 -18.57 2.99
N GLU A 128 4.20 -18.70 3.52
CA GLU A 128 2.98 -18.19 2.89
C GLU A 128 2.55 -16.81 3.42
N ALA A 129 3.32 -16.22 4.34
CA ALA A 129 2.97 -14.98 5.03
C ALA A 129 3.72 -13.77 4.49
N SER A 130 3.01 -12.64 4.35
CA SER A 130 3.61 -11.31 4.29
C SER A 130 3.38 -10.64 5.64
N LEU A 131 4.48 -10.20 6.28
CA LEU A 131 4.50 -9.57 7.61
C LEU A 131 5.08 -8.17 7.50
N ASP A 132 4.48 -7.24 8.21
CA ASP A 132 5.01 -5.90 8.43
C ASP A 132 4.69 -5.42 9.84
N PHE A 133 5.44 -4.46 10.37
CA PHE A 133 5.23 -3.95 11.71
C PHE A 133 5.54 -2.46 11.83
N GLU A 134 4.88 -1.82 12.79
CA GLU A 134 5.07 -0.41 13.12
C GLU A 134 5.17 -0.23 14.63
N VAL A 135 6.15 0.54 15.10
CA VAL A 135 6.25 0.94 16.51
C VAL A 135 5.22 2.05 16.76
N LEU A 136 4.27 1.79 17.65
CA LEU A 136 3.22 2.76 17.95
C LEU A 136 3.76 3.91 18.82
N PRO A 137 3.29 5.14 18.59
CA PRO A 137 3.75 6.32 19.32
C PRO A 137 3.18 6.43 20.75
N ASP A 138 2.34 5.49 21.16
CA ASP A 138 1.73 5.48 22.49
C ASP A 138 2.78 5.23 23.58
N ARG A 139 2.61 5.93 24.69
CA ARG A 139 3.51 5.78 25.85
C ARG A 139 2.97 4.72 26.79
N LEU A 140 3.74 3.64 26.95
CA LEU A 140 3.47 2.67 28.01
C LEU A 140 3.86 3.22 29.39
N THR A 141 3.30 2.61 30.44
CA THR A 141 3.68 2.90 31.83
C THR A 141 5.13 2.54 32.10
N ASN A 142 5.65 1.50 31.42
CA ASN A 142 7.03 1.10 31.47
C ASN A 142 7.81 1.77 30.31
N PRO A 143 8.77 2.68 30.63
CA PRO A 143 9.53 3.38 29.60
C PRO A 143 10.49 2.47 28.80
N ASN A 144 10.78 1.25 29.31
CA ASN A 144 11.63 0.29 28.62
C ASN A 144 10.85 -0.60 27.62
N ARG A 145 9.55 -0.37 27.46
CA ARG A 145 8.70 -1.15 26.56
C ARG A 145 8.02 -0.23 25.55
N VAL A 146 7.77 -0.75 24.36
CA VAL A 146 6.99 -0.11 23.30
C VAL A 146 5.94 -1.06 22.78
N ASN A 147 4.81 -0.50 22.35
CA ASN A 147 3.83 -1.26 21.59
C ASN A 147 4.25 -1.32 20.12
N VAL A 148 4.16 -2.50 19.55
CA VAL A 148 4.43 -2.76 18.14
C VAL A 148 3.16 -3.33 17.53
N LEU A 149 2.64 -2.67 16.50
CA LEU A 149 1.55 -3.19 15.69
C LEU A 149 2.15 -4.15 14.67
N LEU A 150 1.80 -5.42 14.77
CA LEU A 150 2.10 -6.44 13.78
C LEU A 150 0.90 -6.59 12.83
N VAL A 151 1.17 -6.62 11.55
CA VAL A 151 0.19 -6.90 10.51
C VAL A 151 0.67 -8.09 9.68
N ALA A 152 -0.19 -9.05 9.46
CA ALA A 152 0.09 -10.22 8.64
C ALA A 152 -1.05 -10.49 7.67
N THR A 153 -0.70 -10.90 6.46
CA THR A 153 -1.66 -11.42 5.45
C THR A 153 -1.02 -12.57 4.70
N ARG A 154 -1.84 -13.37 4.00
CA ARG A 154 -1.27 -14.36 3.07
C ARG A 154 -0.56 -13.66 1.91
N LEU A 155 0.58 -14.21 1.51
CA LEU A 155 1.38 -13.67 0.40
C LEU A 155 0.56 -13.59 -0.90
N GLU A 156 -0.29 -14.59 -1.18
CA GLU A 156 -1.19 -14.62 -2.34
C GLU A 156 -2.11 -13.38 -2.44
N ASN A 157 -2.50 -12.79 -1.29
CA ASN A 157 -3.32 -11.57 -1.27
C ASN A 157 -2.56 -10.35 -1.77
N ILE A 158 -1.26 -10.31 -1.53
CA ILE A 158 -0.37 -9.25 -2.04
C ILE A 158 -0.11 -9.49 -3.52
N GLU A 159 0.32 -10.72 -3.88
CA GLU A 159 0.72 -11.09 -5.24
C GLU A 159 -0.40 -10.86 -6.26
N SER A 160 -1.62 -11.30 -5.95
CA SER A 160 -2.77 -11.10 -6.85
C SER A 160 -3.09 -9.61 -7.11
N ARG A 161 -2.83 -8.74 -6.14
CA ARG A 161 -3.02 -7.30 -6.29
C ARG A 161 -1.87 -6.64 -7.02
N CYS A 162 -0.63 -7.07 -6.76
CA CYS A 162 0.53 -6.63 -7.52
C CYS A 162 0.37 -6.99 -9.00
N GLU A 163 -0.04 -8.21 -9.31
CA GLU A 163 -0.31 -8.66 -10.68
C GLU A 163 -1.30 -7.73 -11.40
N VAL A 164 -2.42 -7.40 -10.77
CA VAL A 164 -3.41 -6.46 -11.34
C VAL A 164 -2.81 -5.08 -11.60
N ILE A 165 -1.99 -4.57 -10.68
CA ILE A 165 -1.31 -3.28 -10.82
C ILE A 165 -0.35 -3.32 -12.02
N GLU A 166 0.43 -4.40 -12.15
CA GLU A 166 1.39 -4.60 -13.24
C GLU A 166 0.70 -4.79 -14.59
N LEU A 167 -0.39 -5.57 -14.65
CA LEU A 167 -1.22 -5.72 -15.85
C LEU A 167 -1.78 -4.37 -16.35
N ALA A 168 -2.06 -3.45 -15.44
CA ALA A 168 -2.48 -2.09 -15.80
C ALA A 168 -1.31 -1.16 -16.22
N GLY A 169 -0.06 -1.67 -16.24
CA GLY A 169 1.13 -0.90 -16.62
C GLY A 169 1.67 0.01 -15.51
N LEU A 170 1.31 -0.27 -14.25
CA LEU A 170 1.76 0.48 -13.08
C LEU A 170 2.80 -0.33 -12.28
N THR A 171 3.51 0.36 -11.40
CA THR A 171 4.45 -0.25 -10.44
C THR A 171 3.83 -0.23 -9.05
N PRO A 172 3.64 -1.38 -8.38
CA PRO A 172 3.15 -1.43 -7.00
C PRO A 172 4.19 -0.83 -6.02
N LYS A 173 3.68 -0.22 -4.95
CA LYS A 173 4.46 0.42 -3.88
C LYS A 173 3.91 0.02 -2.51
#